data_03ad43c3cb6883b19620ad8532123b9e
#
_entry.id   03ad43c3cb6883b19620ad8532123b9e
#
_cell.length_a   1.000
_cell.length_b   1.000
_cell.length_c   1.000
_cell.angle_alpha   90.00
_cell.angle_beta   90.00
_cell.angle_gamma   90.00
#
_symmetry.space_group_name_H-M   'P 1'
#
loop_
_entity.id
_entity.type
_entity.pdbx_description
1 polymer ?
#
loop_
_entity_poly.entity_id
_entity_poly.type
_entity_poly.pdbx_seq_one_letter_code
_entity_poly.pdbx_strand_id
1 'polypeptide(L)'
;MNARHTLCTVLTLLTVGCSQQSAPKLEPLKLGDGRTIAAETLERGRDVYLYYCRSCHGDKGNGLGPSAVGMRPVPRNFQQGLFKFGGVAVGELPTDAALGRTLRRGLHGTPMLAWDVPPADVEAVVQYLKTFNPRWREEKPGTPVEVSADPWKGREAEAVERGKAVYHVAGAGHAGCSGCHIAYVSRPELEALTLQVTGRKVDFSKGDLYTALARDSDYAVEVDEKGEPTRTAKVLPPDFLQHRLRTVWPLGDEVEDADYTPERQREDLYRVIAAGVGGAAMPTWKGAIPEENLWALTYYVQTLVNLRDTREGRALKERLLSPAK
;
A
#
# COMPACT_ATOMS: atom_id res chain seq x y z
N MET A 1 -70.56 -45.03 35.42
CA MET A 1 -70.68 -44.26 34.16
C MET A 1 -69.58 -43.22 34.22
N ASN A 2 -68.41 -43.46 33.59
CA ASN A 2 -67.23 -42.58 33.62
C ASN A 2 -67.01 -41.93 32.26
N ALA A 3 -67.32 -40.64 32.18
CA ALA A 3 -67.05 -39.83 30.99
C ALA A 3 -65.59 -39.39 30.94
N ARG A 4 -64.83 -39.87 29.98
CA ARG A 4 -63.48 -39.42 29.69
C ARG A 4 -63.56 -38.23 28.75
N HIS A 5 -63.13 -37.04 29.25
CA HIS A 5 -62.95 -35.86 28.40
C HIS A 5 -61.52 -35.92 27.76
N THR A 6 -61.50 -36.07 26.45
CA THR A 6 -60.32 -35.99 25.63
C THR A 6 -60.06 -34.53 25.32
N LEU A 7 -59.01 -33.96 25.89
CA LEU A 7 -58.56 -32.60 25.62
C LEU A 7 -57.67 -32.60 24.36
N CYS A 8 -58.19 -32.07 23.24
CA CYS A 8 -57.42 -31.88 22.02
C CYS A 8 -56.61 -30.59 22.11
N THR A 9 -55.31 -30.70 22.33
CA THR A 9 -54.42 -29.57 22.33
C THR A 9 -54.03 -29.23 20.87
N VAL A 10 -54.52 -28.11 20.35
CA VAL A 10 -54.12 -27.57 19.04
C VAL A 10 -52.80 -26.88 19.19
N LEU A 11 -51.72 -27.47 18.64
CA LEU A 11 -50.38 -26.90 18.57
C LEU A 11 -50.33 -25.94 17.40
N THR A 12 -50.41 -24.64 17.67
CA THR A 12 -50.27 -23.61 16.63
C THR A 12 -48.78 -23.40 16.34
N LEU A 13 -48.28 -23.92 15.20
CA LEU A 13 -46.95 -23.66 14.70
C LEU A 13 -46.88 -22.19 14.21
N LEU A 14 -46.26 -21.35 14.99
CA LEU A 14 -45.81 -20.01 14.56
C LEU A 14 -44.65 -20.18 13.59
N THR A 15 -44.90 -20.11 12.29
CA THR A 15 -43.86 -19.96 11.28
C THR A 15 -43.29 -18.53 11.39
N VAL A 16 -42.17 -18.36 12.06
CA VAL A 16 -41.37 -17.13 11.97
C VAL A 16 -40.76 -17.11 10.58
N GLY A 17 -41.45 -16.49 9.65
CA GLY A 17 -40.89 -16.15 8.34
C GLY A 17 -39.77 -15.16 8.53
N CYS A 18 -38.48 -15.56 8.31
CA CYS A 18 -37.43 -14.62 8.08
C CYS A 18 -37.76 -13.80 6.84
N SER A 19 -38.36 -12.63 7.02
CA SER A 19 -38.47 -11.66 5.94
C SER A 19 -37.05 -11.23 5.59
N GLN A 20 -36.50 -11.75 4.49
CA GLN A 20 -35.30 -11.17 3.87
C GLN A 20 -35.67 -9.75 3.47
N GLN A 21 -35.34 -8.80 4.32
CA GLN A 21 -35.39 -7.39 3.92
C GLN A 21 -34.41 -7.26 2.76
N SER A 22 -34.92 -7.03 1.57
CA SER A 22 -34.12 -6.70 0.40
C SER A 22 -33.28 -5.48 0.75
N ALA A 23 -31.95 -5.57 0.52
CA ALA A 23 -31.07 -4.43 0.73
C ALA A 23 -31.61 -3.20 -0.04
N PRO A 24 -31.47 -2.00 0.51
CA PRO A 24 -31.96 -0.79 -0.16
C PRO A 24 -31.33 -0.66 -1.54
N LYS A 25 -32.15 -0.27 -2.53
CA LYS A 25 -31.66 0.04 -3.88
C LYS A 25 -30.68 1.19 -3.83
N LEU A 26 -29.65 1.09 -4.65
CA LEU A 26 -28.65 2.17 -4.80
C LEU A 26 -29.02 3.04 -6.01
N GLU A 27 -28.73 4.32 -5.90
CA GLU A 27 -28.86 5.25 -7.00
C GLU A 27 -27.56 5.25 -7.84
N PRO A 28 -27.63 5.54 -9.16
CA PRO A 28 -26.44 5.70 -9.98
C PRO A 28 -25.48 6.71 -9.40
N LEU A 29 -24.17 6.43 -9.44
CA LEU A 29 -23.13 7.29 -8.90
C LEU A 29 -22.46 8.09 -10.03
N LYS A 30 -22.64 9.41 -10.03
CA LYS A 30 -21.90 10.30 -10.92
C LYS A 30 -20.52 10.58 -10.31
N LEU A 31 -19.47 10.38 -11.10
CA LEU A 31 -18.07 10.59 -10.72
C LEU A 31 -17.56 11.95 -11.23
N GLY A 32 -16.51 12.48 -10.59
CA GLY A 32 -15.86 13.73 -10.95
C GLY A 32 -15.17 13.72 -12.32
N ASP A 33 -14.90 12.54 -12.89
CA ASP A 33 -14.41 12.37 -14.27
C ASP A 33 -15.51 12.35 -15.34
N GLY A 34 -16.77 12.54 -14.93
CA GLY A 34 -17.95 12.58 -15.81
C GLY A 34 -18.60 11.24 -16.09
N ARG A 35 -18.00 10.11 -15.68
CA ARG A 35 -18.63 8.79 -15.77
C ARG A 35 -19.80 8.68 -14.80
N THR A 36 -20.79 7.87 -15.15
CA THR A 36 -21.89 7.49 -14.26
C THR A 36 -21.86 5.98 -14.10
N ILE A 37 -21.81 5.51 -12.86
CA ILE A 37 -21.87 4.09 -12.53
C ILE A 37 -23.33 3.71 -12.31
N ALA A 38 -23.80 2.69 -13.03
CA ALA A 38 -25.16 2.20 -12.93
C ALA A 38 -25.47 1.62 -11.54
N ALA A 39 -26.71 1.72 -11.11
CA ALA A 39 -27.17 1.20 -9.83
C ALA A 39 -26.89 -0.30 -9.68
N GLU A 40 -27.13 -1.07 -10.75
CA GLU A 40 -26.92 -2.53 -10.77
C GLU A 40 -25.45 -2.90 -10.54
N THR A 41 -24.51 -2.11 -11.08
CA THR A 41 -23.07 -2.29 -10.84
C THR A 41 -22.72 -2.02 -9.37
N LEU A 42 -23.30 -0.97 -8.79
CA LEU A 42 -23.09 -0.64 -7.38
C LEU A 42 -23.73 -1.68 -6.45
N GLU A 43 -24.90 -2.19 -6.77
CA GLU A 43 -25.59 -3.25 -6.01
C GLU A 43 -24.77 -4.54 -6.02
N ARG A 44 -24.29 -4.97 -7.19
CA ARG A 44 -23.37 -6.10 -7.31
C ARG A 44 -22.10 -5.87 -6.50
N GLY A 45 -21.50 -4.69 -6.62
CA GLY A 45 -20.29 -4.31 -5.86
C GLY A 45 -20.51 -4.30 -4.36
N ARG A 46 -21.69 -3.86 -3.90
CA ARG A 46 -22.11 -3.95 -2.49
C ARG A 46 -22.15 -5.39 -2.01
N ASP A 47 -22.77 -6.28 -2.79
CA ASP A 47 -22.92 -7.68 -2.40
C ASP A 47 -21.54 -8.36 -2.31
N VAL A 48 -20.64 -8.11 -3.26
CA VAL A 48 -19.23 -8.54 -3.21
C VAL A 48 -18.52 -7.97 -1.99
N TYR A 49 -18.69 -6.68 -1.70
CA TYR A 49 -18.10 -6.03 -0.54
C TYR A 49 -18.57 -6.65 0.78
N LEU A 50 -19.87 -6.87 0.92
CA LEU A 50 -20.47 -7.48 2.11
C LEU A 50 -19.99 -8.92 2.33
N TYR A 51 -19.71 -9.64 1.27
CA TYR A 51 -19.24 -11.02 1.35
C TYR A 51 -17.75 -11.13 1.67
N TYR A 52 -16.89 -10.39 0.95
CA TYR A 52 -15.44 -10.55 1.03
C TYR A 52 -14.72 -9.50 1.90
N CYS A 53 -15.26 -8.30 2.03
CA CYS A 53 -14.46 -7.16 2.49
C CYS A 53 -14.88 -6.61 3.86
N ARG A 54 -16.18 -6.63 4.17
CA ARG A 54 -16.76 -5.93 5.34
C ARG A 54 -16.22 -6.43 6.68
N SER A 55 -15.86 -7.71 6.77
CA SER A 55 -15.35 -8.29 8.03
C SER A 55 -14.11 -7.57 8.54
N CYS A 56 -13.27 -7.06 7.65
CA CYS A 56 -12.10 -6.26 7.97
C CYS A 56 -12.35 -4.76 7.79
N HIS A 57 -12.99 -4.37 6.67
CA HIS A 57 -13.15 -2.96 6.32
C HIS A 57 -14.38 -2.26 6.93
N GLY A 58 -15.29 -3.02 7.59
CA GLY A 58 -16.49 -2.51 8.23
C GLY A 58 -17.65 -2.24 7.25
N ASP A 59 -18.88 -2.21 7.73
CA ASP A 59 -20.07 -1.95 6.91
C ASP A 59 -20.05 -0.56 6.25
N LYS A 60 -19.40 0.41 6.90
CA LYS A 60 -19.27 1.79 6.42
C LYS A 60 -17.94 2.06 5.72
N GLY A 61 -17.14 1.05 5.45
CA GLY A 61 -15.81 1.22 4.83
C GLY A 61 -14.79 1.97 5.70
N ASN A 62 -15.01 2.02 7.02
CA ASN A 62 -14.21 2.80 7.99
C ASN A 62 -12.98 2.05 8.53
N GLY A 63 -12.73 0.82 8.08
CA GLY A 63 -11.62 -0.02 8.55
C GLY A 63 -11.84 -0.67 9.92
N LEU A 64 -13.04 -0.57 10.48
CA LEU A 64 -13.40 -1.05 11.82
C LEU A 64 -14.33 -2.27 11.77
N GLY A 65 -14.08 -3.20 10.86
CA GLY A 65 -14.81 -4.46 10.83
C GLY A 65 -14.48 -5.35 12.03
N PRO A 66 -15.33 -6.33 12.36
CA PRO A 66 -15.14 -7.19 13.54
C PRO A 66 -13.81 -7.95 13.50
N SER A 67 -13.30 -8.29 12.32
CA SER A 67 -12.00 -8.94 12.15
C SER A 67 -10.81 -7.98 12.20
N ALA A 68 -11.02 -6.67 12.25
CA ALA A 68 -9.95 -5.68 12.28
C ALA A 68 -9.26 -5.56 13.64
N VAL A 69 -9.90 -6.10 14.69
CA VAL A 69 -9.38 -6.01 16.07
C VAL A 69 -8.01 -6.67 16.15
N GLY A 70 -7.03 -5.91 16.62
CA GLY A 70 -5.65 -6.39 16.77
C GLY A 70 -4.83 -6.44 15.47
N MET A 71 -5.42 -6.21 14.28
CA MET A 71 -4.67 -6.22 13.03
C MET A 71 -3.63 -5.09 12.98
N ARG A 72 -2.43 -5.44 12.50
CA ARG A 72 -1.33 -4.51 12.22
C ARG A 72 -0.70 -4.88 10.87
N PRO A 73 -0.74 -4.00 9.86
CA PRO A 73 -1.44 -2.70 9.82
C PRO A 73 -2.97 -2.85 9.91
N VAL A 74 -3.63 -1.80 10.37
CA VAL A 74 -5.11 -1.73 10.39
C VAL A 74 -5.66 -1.72 8.96
N PRO A 75 -6.87 -2.28 8.71
CA PRO A 75 -7.52 -2.21 7.42
C PRO A 75 -7.74 -0.76 6.96
N ARG A 76 -7.73 -0.56 5.63
CA ARG A 76 -7.92 0.77 5.05
C ARG A 76 -9.30 1.32 5.41
N ASN A 77 -9.31 2.56 5.92
CA ASN A 77 -10.51 3.37 6.01
C ASN A 77 -10.76 4.06 4.66
N PHE A 78 -11.77 3.61 3.92
CA PHE A 78 -12.12 4.16 2.60
C PHE A 78 -12.77 5.53 2.67
N GLN A 79 -13.34 5.89 3.83
CA GLN A 79 -13.95 7.21 4.04
C GLN A 79 -12.93 8.35 4.00
N GLN A 80 -11.65 8.07 4.22
CA GLN A 80 -10.59 9.06 4.12
C GLN A 80 -10.17 9.38 2.68
N GLY A 81 -10.51 8.53 1.72
CA GLY A 81 -10.07 8.71 0.32
C GLY A 81 -8.56 8.64 0.11
N LEU A 82 -7.83 8.03 1.05
CA LEU A 82 -6.36 7.91 1.03
C LEU A 82 -5.95 6.47 0.72
N PHE A 83 -5.08 6.30 -0.27
CA PHE A 83 -4.61 4.98 -0.71
C PHE A 83 -3.09 4.96 -0.82
N LYS A 84 -2.42 4.03 -0.11
CA LYS A 84 -0.94 3.96 -0.06
C LYS A 84 -0.30 3.70 -1.42
N PHE A 85 -0.90 2.81 -2.20
CA PHE A 85 -0.32 2.27 -3.42
C PHE A 85 -1.24 2.52 -4.61
N GLY A 86 -1.65 3.77 -4.78
CA GLY A 86 -2.56 4.20 -5.84
C GLY A 86 -1.94 4.19 -7.24
N GLY A 87 -0.61 4.16 -7.34
CA GLY A 87 0.10 4.27 -8.61
C GLY A 87 -0.06 5.62 -9.30
N VAL A 88 -0.43 6.64 -8.54
CA VAL A 88 -0.61 8.04 -8.90
C VAL A 88 0.19 8.91 -7.93
N ALA A 89 0.32 10.20 -8.17
CA ALA A 89 1.01 11.09 -7.24
C ALA A 89 0.35 11.09 -5.84
N VAL A 90 1.14 11.37 -4.82
CA VAL A 90 0.66 11.41 -3.43
C VAL A 90 -0.47 12.41 -3.29
N GLY A 91 -1.57 11.99 -2.66
CA GLY A 91 -2.77 12.79 -2.45
C GLY A 91 -3.84 12.65 -3.54
N GLU A 92 -3.51 12.11 -4.71
CA GLU A 92 -4.49 11.85 -5.77
C GLU A 92 -5.31 10.57 -5.53
N LEU A 93 -6.50 10.52 -6.11
CA LEU A 93 -7.32 9.31 -6.11
C LEU A 93 -6.73 8.24 -7.04
N PRO A 94 -6.69 6.96 -6.64
CA PRO A 94 -6.17 5.89 -7.48
C PRO A 94 -7.07 5.62 -8.69
N THR A 95 -6.52 4.97 -9.70
CA THR A 95 -7.32 4.45 -10.82
C THR A 95 -8.02 3.15 -10.46
N ASP A 96 -9.07 2.80 -11.21
CA ASP A 96 -9.78 1.52 -11.07
C ASP A 96 -8.83 0.33 -11.26
N ALA A 97 -7.88 0.45 -12.19
CA ALA A 97 -6.87 -0.57 -12.44
C ALA A 97 -5.93 -0.77 -11.23
N ALA A 98 -5.54 0.31 -10.53
CA ALA A 98 -4.70 0.22 -9.34
C ALA A 98 -5.43 -0.44 -8.17
N LEU A 99 -6.70 -0.08 -7.93
CA LEU A 99 -7.55 -0.71 -6.92
C LEU A 99 -7.77 -2.19 -7.22
N GLY A 100 -8.13 -2.52 -8.46
CA GLY A 100 -8.33 -3.91 -8.89
C GLY A 100 -7.06 -4.75 -8.79
N ARG A 101 -5.89 -4.17 -9.07
CA ARG A 101 -4.59 -4.85 -8.87
C ARG A 101 -4.34 -5.17 -7.40
N THR A 102 -4.63 -4.24 -6.48
CA THR A 102 -4.50 -4.48 -5.04
C THR A 102 -5.42 -5.61 -4.56
N LEU A 103 -6.64 -5.70 -5.08
CA LEU A 103 -7.57 -6.78 -4.74
C LEU A 103 -7.06 -8.15 -5.23
N ARG A 104 -6.58 -8.22 -6.46
CA ARG A 104 -6.09 -9.48 -7.05
C ARG A 104 -4.75 -9.94 -6.49
N ARG A 105 -3.86 -9.01 -6.14
CA ARG A 105 -2.50 -9.34 -5.66
C ARG A 105 -2.35 -9.31 -4.15
N GLY A 106 -3.30 -8.70 -3.44
CA GLY A 106 -3.16 -8.46 -2.02
C GLY A 106 -2.03 -7.48 -1.68
N LEU A 107 -1.68 -7.43 -0.40
CA LEU A 107 -0.58 -6.63 0.14
C LEU A 107 0.31 -7.52 1.01
N HIS A 108 1.53 -7.81 0.58
CA HIS A 108 2.43 -8.72 1.26
C HIS A 108 2.65 -8.38 2.74
N GLY A 109 2.73 -9.43 3.57
CA GLY A 109 2.94 -9.29 5.00
C GLY A 109 1.83 -8.52 5.71
N THR A 110 0.61 -8.54 5.14
CA THR A 110 -0.60 -8.01 5.77
C THR A 110 -1.74 -9.01 5.67
N PRO A 111 -2.81 -8.86 6.50
CA PRO A 111 -4.03 -9.65 6.34
C PRO A 111 -4.82 -9.38 5.04
N MET A 112 -4.44 -8.37 4.25
CA MET A 112 -5.03 -8.12 2.93
C MET A 112 -4.42 -9.09 1.91
N LEU A 113 -4.97 -10.28 1.87
CA LEU A 113 -4.54 -11.36 0.97
C LEU A 113 -4.98 -11.09 -0.47
N ALA A 114 -4.39 -11.82 -1.41
CA ALA A 114 -4.92 -11.93 -2.77
C ALA A 114 -6.29 -12.64 -2.73
N TRP A 115 -7.26 -12.09 -3.44
CA TRP A 115 -8.62 -12.65 -3.47
C TRP A 115 -8.92 -13.19 -4.86
N ASP A 116 -9.31 -14.45 -4.89
CA ASP A 116 -9.82 -15.09 -6.11
C ASP A 116 -11.29 -14.68 -6.30
N VAL A 117 -11.49 -13.48 -6.82
CA VAL A 117 -12.80 -12.89 -7.10
C VAL A 117 -12.95 -12.77 -8.62
N PRO A 118 -14.09 -13.18 -9.19
CA PRO A 118 -14.32 -13.05 -10.62
C PRO A 118 -14.06 -11.63 -11.14
N PRO A 119 -13.46 -11.44 -12.33
CA PRO A 119 -13.08 -10.12 -12.83
C PRO A 119 -14.21 -9.08 -12.81
N ALA A 120 -15.43 -9.49 -13.18
CA ALA A 120 -16.61 -8.61 -13.16
C ALA A 120 -17.02 -8.21 -11.73
N ASP A 121 -16.75 -9.03 -10.73
CA ASP A 121 -16.98 -8.73 -9.32
C ASP A 121 -15.93 -7.80 -8.77
N VAL A 122 -14.65 -7.96 -9.18
CA VAL A 122 -13.58 -7.00 -8.88
C VAL A 122 -13.93 -5.63 -9.44
N GLU A 123 -14.39 -5.54 -10.68
CA GLU A 123 -14.82 -4.28 -11.27
C GLU A 123 -15.97 -3.66 -10.48
N ALA A 124 -17.01 -4.42 -10.18
CA ALA A 124 -18.17 -3.94 -9.45
C ALA A 124 -17.82 -3.45 -8.04
N VAL A 125 -16.99 -4.20 -7.28
CA VAL A 125 -16.61 -3.80 -5.92
C VAL A 125 -15.70 -2.56 -5.93
N VAL A 126 -14.84 -2.40 -6.93
CA VAL A 126 -14.05 -1.18 -7.11
C VAL A 126 -14.95 0.04 -7.29
N GLN A 127 -16.04 -0.09 -8.07
CA GLN A 127 -17.00 1.01 -8.19
C GLN A 127 -17.74 1.27 -6.87
N TYR A 128 -18.12 0.22 -6.15
CA TYR A 128 -18.79 0.37 -4.86
C TYR A 128 -17.92 1.06 -3.81
N LEU A 129 -16.60 0.79 -3.76
CA LEU A 129 -15.68 1.46 -2.83
C LEU A 129 -15.72 3.00 -2.97
N LYS A 130 -16.02 3.51 -4.15
CA LYS A 130 -16.11 4.95 -4.41
C LYS A 130 -17.30 5.61 -3.72
N THR A 131 -18.31 4.85 -3.31
CA THR A 131 -19.47 5.36 -2.56
C THR A 131 -19.10 5.85 -1.17
N PHE A 132 -17.99 5.35 -0.60
CA PHE A 132 -17.58 5.66 0.78
C PHE A 132 -16.95 7.04 0.96
N ASN A 133 -16.51 7.72 -0.12
CA ASN A 133 -15.86 9.02 -0.02
C ASN A 133 -16.36 10.00 -1.10
N PRO A 134 -16.75 11.23 -0.73
CA PRO A 134 -17.28 12.23 -1.65
C PRO A 134 -16.26 12.69 -2.71
N ARG A 135 -14.95 12.63 -2.45
CA ARG A 135 -13.91 13.00 -3.41
C ARG A 135 -14.10 12.36 -4.79
N TRP A 136 -14.62 11.12 -4.85
CA TRP A 136 -14.90 10.44 -6.11
C TRP A 136 -15.96 11.12 -6.97
N ARG A 137 -16.84 11.95 -6.38
CA ARG A 137 -17.85 12.74 -7.10
C ARG A 137 -17.31 14.09 -7.56
N GLU A 138 -16.25 14.56 -6.91
CA GLU A 138 -15.72 15.91 -7.06
C GLU A 138 -14.42 15.92 -7.87
N GLU A 139 -13.62 14.87 -7.74
CA GLU A 139 -12.27 14.77 -8.30
C GLU A 139 -12.18 13.67 -9.36
N LYS A 140 -11.27 13.87 -10.30
CA LYS A 140 -10.84 12.80 -11.22
C LYS A 140 -9.77 11.94 -10.54
N PRO A 141 -9.65 10.65 -10.91
CA PRO A 141 -8.47 9.88 -10.59
C PRO A 141 -7.20 10.57 -11.10
N GLY A 142 -6.12 10.42 -10.34
CA GLY A 142 -4.82 10.92 -10.75
C GLY A 142 -4.30 10.24 -12.01
N THR A 143 -3.30 10.86 -12.61
CA THR A 143 -2.61 10.27 -13.77
C THR A 143 -1.71 9.13 -13.31
N PRO A 144 -1.87 7.90 -13.85
CA PRO A 144 -0.99 6.78 -13.52
C PRO A 144 0.47 7.12 -13.79
N VAL A 145 1.33 6.74 -12.86
CA VAL A 145 2.78 6.82 -13.08
C VAL A 145 3.18 5.75 -14.09
N GLU A 146 3.47 6.20 -15.30
CA GLU A 146 4.00 5.34 -16.35
C GLU A 146 5.45 4.99 -16.09
N VAL A 147 5.80 3.72 -16.32
CA VAL A 147 7.18 3.24 -16.30
C VAL A 147 7.85 3.67 -17.60
N SER A 148 8.81 4.57 -17.49
CA SER A 148 9.58 5.03 -18.65
C SER A 148 10.54 3.93 -19.14
N ALA A 149 11.12 4.13 -20.32
CA ALA A 149 12.21 3.28 -20.80
C ALA A 149 13.38 3.30 -19.80
N ASP A 150 13.95 2.12 -19.51
CA ASP A 150 15.07 1.96 -18.61
C ASP A 150 16.37 2.44 -19.27
N PRO A 151 16.99 3.55 -18.80
CA PRO A 151 18.20 4.09 -19.40
C PRO A 151 19.48 3.31 -19.01
N TRP A 152 19.37 2.37 -18.07
CA TRP A 152 20.50 1.62 -17.52
C TRP A 152 20.57 0.18 -18.02
N LYS A 153 19.64 -0.23 -18.89
CA LYS A 153 19.65 -1.60 -19.43
C LYS A 153 21.00 -1.95 -20.05
N GLY A 154 21.62 -3.04 -19.56
CA GLY A 154 22.97 -3.46 -19.94
C GLY A 154 24.11 -2.73 -19.18
N ARG A 155 23.78 -1.84 -18.23
CA ARG A 155 24.73 -1.13 -17.36
C ARG A 155 24.30 -1.19 -15.90
N GLU A 156 23.81 -2.33 -15.46
CA GLU A 156 23.16 -2.53 -14.16
C GLU A 156 24.10 -2.21 -12.99
N ALA A 157 25.40 -2.56 -13.10
CA ALA A 157 26.38 -2.26 -12.06
C ALA A 157 26.59 -0.74 -11.87
N GLU A 158 26.64 0.02 -12.97
CA GLU A 158 26.74 1.47 -12.94
C GLU A 158 25.47 2.10 -12.33
N ALA A 159 24.29 1.54 -12.69
CA ALA A 159 23.02 1.95 -12.12
C ALA A 159 22.97 1.78 -10.61
N VAL A 160 23.45 0.64 -10.09
CA VAL A 160 23.52 0.37 -8.65
C VAL A 160 24.42 1.37 -7.93
N GLU A 161 25.62 1.65 -8.45
CA GLU A 161 26.53 2.63 -7.84
C GLU A 161 25.95 4.05 -7.88
N ARG A 162 25.33 4.45 -9.00
CA ARG A 162 24.62 5.73 -9.09
C ARG A 162 23.46 5.78 -8.12
N GLY A 163 22.66 4.72 -8.04
CA GLY A 163 21.51 4.60 -7.15
C GLY A 163 21.89 4.65 -5.68
N LYS A 164 23.04 4.09 -5.31
CA LYS A 164 23.60 4.19 -3.97
C LYS A 164 23.83 5.65 -3.57
N ALA A 165 24.40 6.45 -4.45
CA ALA A 165 24.58 7.87 -4.21
C ALA A 165 23.24 8.62 -4.12
N VAL A 166 22.30 8.35 -5.04
CA VAL A 166 20.94 8.93 -5.05
C VAL A 166 20.17 8.62 -3.76
N TYR A 167 20.34 7.43 -3.24
CA TYR A 167 19.68 7.00 -2.00
C TYR A 167 20.22 7.70 -0.75
N HIS A 168 21.55 7.86 -0.66
CA HIS A 168 22.18 8.30 0.57
C HIS A 168 22.41 9.81 0.66
N VAL A 169 22.51 10.52 -0.47
CA VAL A 169 22.80 11.94 -0.50
C VAL A 169 21.57 12.73 -0.92
N ALA A 170 21.24 13.81 -0.22
CA ALA A 170 20.16 14.71 -0.57
C ALA A 170 20.69 15.91 -1.40
N GLY A 171 19.86 16.38 -2.34
CA GLY A 171 20.19 17.55 -3.18
C GLY A 171 20.93 17.18 -4.47
N ALA A 172 21.18 18.17 -5.33
CA ALA A 172 21.82 17.98 -6.64
C ALA A 172 21.14 16.91 -7.51
N GLY A 173 19.81 16.82 -7.46
CA GLY A 173 19.01 15.81 -8.20
C GLY A 173 19.02 14.43 -7.55
N HIS A 174 19.45 14.29 -6.32
CA HIS A 174 19.44 13.07 -5.50
C HIS A 174 18.33 13.11 -4.45
N ALA A 175 17.79 11.94 -4.10
CA ALA A 175 16.61 11.81 -3.24
C ALA A 175 16.93 11.87 -1.74
N GLY A 176 18.08 11.35 -1.29
CA GLY A 176 18.46 11.32 0.12
C GLY A 176 17.52 10.46 0.98
N CYS A 177 17.14 9.30 0.50
CA CYS A 177 16.20 8.39 1.16
C CYS A 177 16.62 7.97 2.56
N SER A 178 17.96 7.91 2.81
CA SER A 178 18.54 7.60 4.11
C SER A 178 18.22 8.63 5.20
N GLY A 179 17.62 9.78 4.85
CA GLY A 179 17.08 10.73 5.84
C GLY A 179 15.81 10.23 6.55
N CYS A 180 15.15 9.21 6.00
CA CYS A 180 13.98 8.56 6.61
C CYS A 180 14.18 7.05 6.74
N HIS A 181 14.72 6.40 5.69
CA HIS A 181 15.12 5.00 5.72
C HIS A 181 16.49 4.85 6.38
N ILE A 182 16.84 3.62 6.75
CA ILE A 182 18.19 3.35 7.26
C ILE A 182 19.23 3.54 6.16
N ALA A 183 20.46 3.94 6.55
CA ALA A 183 21.61 3.91 5.65
C ALA A 183 22.15 2.48 5.49
N TYR A 184 22.52 2.12 4.26
CA TYR A 184 23.11 0.81 3.95
C TYR A 184 24.61 0.91 3.60
N VAL A 185 25.26 1.98 4.05
CA VAL A 185 26.68 2.23 3.91
C VAL A 185 27.28 2.61 5.27
N SER A 186 28.58 2.42 5.43
CA SER A 186 29.29 2.88 6.63
C SER A 186 29.37 4.41 6.71
N ARG A 187 29.63 4.94 7.90
CA ARG A 187 29.80 6.40 8.08
C ARG A 187 30.89 6.99 7.20
N PRO A 188 32.12 6.41 7.12
CA PRO A 188 33.14 6.93 6.20
C PRO A 188 32.73 6.88 4.73
N GLU A 189 31.99 5.84 4.32
CA GLU A 189 31.49 5.74 2.95
C GLU A 189 30.42 6.81 2.67
N LEU A 190 29.54 7.11 3.63
CA LEU A 190 28.56 8.18 3.52
C LEU A 190 29.21 9.56 3.42
N GLU A 191 30.26 9.80 4.19
CA GLU A 191 31.09 11.03 4.10
C GLU A 191 31.69 11.17 2.72
N ALA A 192 32.32 10.10 2.19
CA ALA A 192 32.92 10.08 0.87
C ALA A 192 31.90 10.33 -0.25
N LEU A 193 30.74 9.64 -0.21
CA LEU A 193 29.64 9.85 -1.16
C LEU A 193 29.13 11.29 -1.11
N THR A 194 28.94 11.84 0.09
CA THR A 194 28.46 13.22 0.26
C THR A 194 29.46 14.22 -0.30
N LEU A 195 30.74 14.05 -0.03
CA LEU A 195 31.80 14.91 -0.59
C LEU A 195 31.82 14.83 -2.12
N GLN A 196 31.77 13.61 -2.67
CA GLN A 196 31.78 13.38 -4.11
C GLN A 196 30.58 14.06 -4.82
N VAL A 197 29.38 13.94 -4.26
CA VAL A 197 28.15 14.45 -4.89
C VAL A 197 27.98 15.96 -4.71
N THR A 198 28.28 16.48 -3.52
CA THR A 198 27.96 17.87 -3.15
C THR A 198 29.18 18.80 -3.09
N GLY A 199 30.40 18.27 -3.12
CA GLY A 199 31.62 19.01 -2.87
C GLY A 199 31.78 19.45 -1.40
N ARG A 200 30.90 19.02 -0.49
CA ARG A 200 30.90 19.44 0.91
C ARG A 200 31.32 18.29 1.81
N LYS A 201 32.21 18.57 2.76
CA LYS A 201 32.54 17.64 3.83
C LYS A 201 31.46 17.74 4.90
N VAL A 202 30.83 16.61 5.24
CA VAL A 202 29.82 16.48 6.30
C VAL A 202 30.31 15.44 7.28
N ASP A 203 30.22 15.74 8.57
CA ASP A 203 30.58 14.82 9.66
C ASP A 203 29.31 14.01 10.06
N PHE A 204 29.34 12.71 9.84
CA PHE A 204 28.29 11.77 10.25
C PHE A 204 28.67 10.96 11.50
N SER A 205 29.69 11.39 12.27
CA SER A 205 30.07 10.72 13.53
C SER A 205 28.95 10.71 14.56
N LYS A 206 28.04 11.70 14.51
CA LYS A 206 26.88 11.84 15.38
C LYS A 206 25.57 11.53 14.62
N GLY A 207 24.57 11.10 15.36
CA GLY A 207 23.25 10.76 14.82
C GLY A 207 23.08 9.28 14.54
N ASP A 208 21.84 8.88 14.43
CA ASP A 208 21.43 7.51 14.14
C ASP A 208 21.19 7.35 12.63
N LEU A 209 22.06 6.60 11.97
CA LEU A 209 21.97 6.32 10.53
C LEU A 209 21.29 4.99 10.23
N TYR A 210 21.16 4.14 11.24
CA TYR A 210 20.77 2.73 11.05
C TYR A 210 19.42 2.39 11.68
N THR A 211 18.69 3.39 12.13
CA THR A 211 17.30 3.28 12.57
C THR A 211 16.39 4.09 11.65
N ALA A 212 15.34 3.45 11.13
CA ALA A 212 14.37 4.13 10.28
C ALA A 212 13.57 5.15 11.09
N LEU A 213 13.33 6.32 10.51
CA LEU A 213 12.66 7.43 11.17
C LEU A 213 11.14 7.31 11.00
N ALA A 214 10.43 6.99 12.09
CA ALA A 214 8.98 7.00 12.10
C ALA A 214 8.43 8.41 11.84
N ARG A 215 7.50 8.52 10.90
CA ARG A 215 6.82 9.78 10.54
C ARG A 215 5.33 9.66 10.76
N ASP A 216 4.71 10.77 11.13
CA ASP A 216 3.26 10.86 11.17
C ASP A 216 2.69 10.67 9.76
N SER A 217 1.50 10.07 9.70
CA SER A 217 0.77 9.83 8.46
C SER A 217 -0.60 10.50 8.54
N ASP A 218 -1.25 10.65 7.39
CA ASP A 218 -2.63 11.15 7.31
C ASP A 218 -3.68 10.09 7.69
N TYR A 219 -3.24 8.89 8.10
CA TYR A 219 -4.16 7.82 8.47
C TYR A 219 -4.66 7.96 9.89
N ALA A 220 -5.95 8.26 10.04
CA ALA A 220 -6.62 8.22 11.33
C ALA A 220 -6.64 6.80 11.89
N VAL A 221 -6.25 6.65 13.14
CA VAL A 221 -6.38 5.42 13.94
C VAL A 221 -7.40 5.58 15.06
N GLU A 222 -7.78 6.81 15.35
CA GLU A 222 -8.87 7.21 16.23
C GLU A 222 -9.57 8.42 15.64
N VAL A 223 -10.87 8.46 15.79
CA VAL A 223 -11.71 9.58 15.37
C VAL A 223 -12.64 9.97 16.50
N ASP A 224 -13.07 11.24 16.56
CA ASP A 224 -14.07 11.74 17.48
C ASP A 224 -15.50 11.37 17.04
N GLU A 225 -16.50 11.86 17.79
CA GLU A 225 -17.92 11.62 17.49
C GLU A 225 -18.36 12.23 16.14
N LYS A 226 -17.62 13.19 15.61
CA LYS A 226 -17.86 13.82 14.30
C LYS A 226 -17.13 13.14 13.17
N GLY A 227 -16.27 12.13 13.49
CA GLY A 227 -15.44 11.44 12.51
C GLY A 227 -14.11 12.15 12.22
N GLU A 228 -13.77 13.21 12.96
CA GLU A 228 -12.49 13.89 12.79
C GLU A 228 -11.35 13.11 13.45
N PRO A 229 -10.16 13.06 12.81
CA PRO A 229 -9.03 12.35 13.35
C PRO A 229 -8.55 12.94 14.69
N THR A 230 -8.56 12.13 15.74
CA THR A 230 -8.00 12.48 17.06
C THR A 230 -6.58 11.94 17.24
N ARG A 231 -6.25 10.89 16.51
CA ARG A 231 -4.90 10.33 16.45
C ARG A 231 -4.60 9.73 15.08
N THR A 232 -3.43 10.04 14.54
CA THR A 232 -2.91 9.44 13.29
C THR A 232 -1.90 8.33 13.56
N ALA A 233 -1.74 7.43 12.60
CA ALA A 233 -0.75 6.36 12.69
C ALA A 233 0.64 6.91 12.37
N LYS A 234 1.64 6.52 13.16
CA LYS A 234 3.04 6.66 12.74
C LYS A 234 3.38 5.54 11.76
N VAL A 235 4.00 5.91 10.66
CA VAL A 235 4.48 4.97 9.63
C VAL A 235 5.99 4.92 9.70
N LEU A 236 6.49 3.69 9.82
CA LEU A 236 7.92 3.40 9.80
C LEU A 236 8.30 2.99 8.38
N PRO A 237 9.30 3.65 7.75
CA PRO A 237 9.88 3.18 6.50
C PRO A 237 10.44 1.75 6.64
N PRO A 238 10.29 0.89 5.62
CA PRO A 238 10.81 -0.47 5.70
C PRO A 238 12.34 -0.49 5.72
N ASP A 239 12.91 -1.38 6.53
CA ASP A 239 14.27 -1.88 6.36
C ASP A 239 14.24 -2.93 5.25
N PHE A 240 14.87 -2.65 4.11
CA PHE A 240 14.82 -3.50 2.91
C PHE A 240 15.50 -4.86 3.12
N LEU A 241 16.41 -4.98 4.08
CA LEU A 241 17.05 -6.24 4.42
C LEU A 241 16.20 -7.14 5.31
N GLN A 242 15.07 -6.63 5.87
CA GLN A 242 14.25 -7.37 6.84
C GLN A 242 12.77 -7.43 6.46
N HIS A 243 12.22 -6.35 5.91
CA HIS A 243 10.79 -6.24 5.69
C HIS A 243 10.39 -6.60 4.26
N ARG A 244 9.36 -7.42 4.13
CA ARG A 244 8.69 -7.60 2.83
C ARG A 244 8.03 -6.30 2.39
N LEU A 245 8.23 -5.93 1.14
CA LEU A 245 7.52 -4.81 0.54
C LEU A 245 6.08 -5.22 0.20
N ARG A 246 5.15 -4.29 0.37
CA ARG A 246 3.71 -4.57 0.30
C ARG A 246 3.21 -4.90 -1.11
N THR A 247 3.81 -4.30 -2.12
CA THR A 247 3.37 -4.37 -3.52
C THR A 247 4.46 -4.84 -4.48
N VAL A 248 5.62 -5.21 -3.95
CA VAL A 248 6.76 -5.75 -4.72
C VAL A 248 7.02 -7.17 -4.24
N TRP A 249 6.98 -8.12 -5.17
CA TRP A 249 7.14 -9.54 -4.86
C TRP A 249 8.62 -9.89 -4.71
N PRO A 250 8.98 -10.84 -3.83
CA PRO A 250 10.31 -11.40 -3.82
C PRO A 250 10.55 -12.17 -5.14
N LEU A 251 11.80 -12.33 -5.52
CA LEU A 251 12.17 -13.27 -6.56
C LEU A 251 12.33 -14.68 -5.96
N GLY A 252 12.01 -15.72 -6.72
CA GLY A 252 12.20 -17.12 -6.32
C GLY A 252 10.90 -17.88 -6.05
N ASP A 253 11.00 -19.02 -5.36
CA ASP A 253 9.97 -20.07 -5.25
C ASP A 253 8.69 -19.67 -4.48
N GLU A 254 8.65 -18.52 -3.85
CA GLU A 254 7.46 -18.03 -3.12
C GLU A 254 6.47 -17.27 -4.01
N VAL A 255 6.75 -17.19 -5.32
CA VAL A 255 5.93 -16.42 -6.27
C VAL A 255 5.02 -17.37 -7.03
N GLU A 256 3.70 -17.26 -6.84
CA GLU A 256 2.71 -17.99 -7.63
C GLU A 256 2.72 -17.58 -9.13
N ASP A 257 3.29 -16.41 -9.45
CA ASP A 257 3.43 -15.89 -10.82
C ASP A 257 4.80 -16.30 -11.39
N ALA A 258 4.83 -17.42 -12.11
CA ALA A 258 6.04 -17.94 -12.74
C ALA A 258 6.71 -16.94 -13.72
N ASP A 259 5.98 -15.92 -14.15
CA ASP A 259 6.46 -14.87 -15.05
C ASP A 259 7.01 -13.64 -14.31
N TYR A 260 7.11 -13.67 -12.97
CA TYR A 260 7.64 -12.54 -12.21
C TYR A 260 9.17 -12.50 -12.29
N THR A 261 9.66 -11.72 -13.24
CA THR A 261 11.09 -11.58 -13.53
C THR A 261 11.74 -10.46 -12.73
N PRO A 262 13.08 -10.40 -12.66
CA PRO A 262 13.80 -9.26 -12.07
C PRO A 262 13.41 -7.91 -12.69
N GLU A 263 13.09 -7.87 -13.97
CA GLU A 263 12.62 -6.67 -14.68
C GLU A 263 11.25 -6.22 -14.16
N ARG A 264 10.30 -7.15 -14.02
CA ARG A 264 8.98 -6.84 -13.45
C ARG A 264 9.07 -6.38 -12.00
N GLN A 265 9.93 -7.00 -11.19
CA GLN A 265 10.20 -6.54 -9.83
C GLN A 265 10.72 -5.09 -9.82
N ARG A 266 11.64 -4.78 -10.74
CA ARG A 266 12.22 -3.45 -10.88
C ARG A 266 11.18 -2.42 -11.32
N GLU A 267 10.31 -2.76 -12.25
CA GLU A 267 9.19 -1.90 -12.64
C GLU A 267 8.21 -1.64 -11.47
N ASP A 268 7.89 -2.64 -10.67
CA ASP A 268 7.03 -2.47 -9.50
C ASP A 268 7.70 -1.56 -8.44
N LEU A 269 9.00 -1.72 -8.21
CA LEU A 269 9.80 -0.80 -7.38
C LEU A 269 9.78 0.63 -7.94
N TYR A 270 10.03 0.77 -9.25
CA TYR A 270 9.98 2.07 -9.93
C TYR A 270 8.62 2.76 -9.71
N ARG A 271 7.50 2.05 -9.92
CA ARG A 271 6.16 2.61 -9.73
C ARG A 271 5.94 3.12 -8.31
N VAL A 272 6.36 2.35 -7.30
CA VAL A 272 6.20 2.75 -5.89
C VAL A 272 7.09 3.95 -5.55
N ILE A 273 8.35 3.93 -5.98
CA ILE A 273 9.28 5.04 -5.70
C ILE A 273 8.80 6.30 -6.43
N ALA A 274 8.47 6.19 -7.72
CA ALA A 274 8.04 7.30 -8.54
C ALA A 274 6.73 7.94 -8.04
N ALA A 275 5.73 7.12 -7.70
CA ALA A 275 4.43 7.59 -7.21
C ALA A 275 4.50 8.11 -5.76
N GLY A 276 5.40 7.56 -4.94
CA GLY A 276 5.37 7.73 -3.49
C GLY A 276 4.32 6.85 -2.82
N VAL A 277 4.05 7.11 -1.55
CA VAL A 277 3.10 6.33 -0.74
C VAL A 277 2.04 7.26 -0.17
N GLY A 278 0.85 7.21 -0.73
CA GLY A 278 -0.26 8.10 -0.36
C GLY A 278 -0.59 8.06 1.13
N GLY A 279 -0.80 9.23 1.74
CA GLY A 279 -1.07 9.39 3.17
C GLY A 279 0.10 9.01 4.10
N ALA A 280 1.32 8.87 3.56
CA ALA A 280 2.55 8.66 4.31
C ALA A 280 3.59 9.73 3.92
N ALA A 281 4.67 9.83 4.70
CA ALA A 281 5.70 10.83 4.46
C ALA A 281 6.61 10.55 3.26
N MET A 282 6.39 9.47 2.51
CA MET A 282 7.14 9.17 1.29
C MET A 282 6.54 9.95 0.10
N PRO A 283 7.24 10.98 -0.41
CA PRO A 283 6.68 11.85 -1.45
C PRO A 283 6.72 11.19 -2.83
N THR A 284 6.06 11.82 -3.79
CA THR A 284 6.21 11.54 -5.22
C THR A 284 7.59 11.98 -5.69
N TRP A 285 8.36 11.06 -6.29
CA TRP A 285 9.69 11.34 -6.82
C TRP A 285 9.71 11.58 -8.35
N LYS A 286 8.66 11.15 -9.06
CA LYS A 286 8.50 11.43 -10.49
C LYS A 286 8.49 12.93 -10.73
N GLY A 287 9.43 13.41 -11.53
CA GLY A 287 9.60 14.85 -11.77
C GLY A 287 10.34 15.63 -10.68
N ALA A 288 10.57 15.04 -9.49
CA ALA A 288 11.34 15.68 -8.41
C ALA A 288 12.84 15.43 -8.54
N ILE A 289 13.24 14.31 -9.13
CA ILE A 289 14.63 13.98 -9.47
C ILE A 289 14.70 13.59 -10.95
N PRO A 290 15.91 13.67 -11.58
CA PRO A 290 16.11 13.20 -12.93
C PRO A 290 15.67 11.75 -13.12
N GLU A 291 15.08 11.44 -14.27
CA GLU A 291 14.56 10.11 -14.60
C GLU A 291 15.64 9.02 -14.52
N GLU A 292 16.85 9.34 -14.96
CA GLU A 292 18.01 8.48 -14.86
C GLU A 292 18.35 8.13 -13.39
N ASN A 293 18.24 9.11 -12.49
CA ASN A 293 18.46 8.91 -11.04
C ASN A 293 17.33 8.10 -10.40
N LEU A 294 16.08 8.27 -10.85
CA LEU A 294 14.94 7.49 -10.38
C LEU A 294 15.12 6.01 -10.71
N TRP A 295 15.55 5.69 -11.93
CA TRP A 295 15.87 4.33 -12.33
C TRP A 295 17.10 3.78 -11.60
N ALA A 296 18.17 4.55 -11.48
CA ALA A 296 19.36 4.15 -10.72
C ALA A 296 19.00 3.81 -9.27
N LEU A 297 18.18 4.66 -8.62
CA LEU A 297 17.67 4.41 -7.28
C LEU A 297 16.88 3.09 -7.22
N THR A 298 16.08 2.81 -8.23
CA THR A 298 15.30 1.56 -8.34
C THR A 298 16.22 0.34 -8.38
N TYR A 299 17.29 0.37 -9.15
CA TYR A 299 18.31 -0.70 -9.21
C TYR A 299 18.97 -0.92 -7.85
N TYR A 300 19.36 0.16 -7.19
CA TYR A 300 19.97 0.04 -5.86
C TYR A 300 19.01 -0.55 -4.83
N VAL A 301 17.77 -0.06 -4.77
CA VAL A 301 16.76 -0.61 -3.84
C VAL A 301 16.46 -2.08 -4.16
N GLN A 302 16.43 -2.47 -5.45
CA GLN A 302 16.29 -3.88 -5.85
C GLN A 302 17.39 -4.76 -5.27
N THR A 303 18.66 -4.30 -5.30
CA THR A 303 19.76 -5.09 -4.69
C THR A 303 19.54 -5.29 -3.20
N LEU A 304 19.09 -4.27 -2.47
CA LEU A 304 18.80 -4.38 -1.04
C LEU A 304 17.63 -5.34 -0.75
N VAL A 305 16.55 -5.24 -1.51
CA VAL A 305 15.39 -6.15 -1.39
C VAL A 305 15.78 -7.59 -1.64
N ASN A 306 16.65 -7.84 -2.62
CA ASN A 306 17.11 -9.19 -2.97
C ASN A 306 18.15 -9.75 -1.98
N LEU A 307 18.78 -8.90 -1.15
CA LEU A 307 19.62 -9.32 -0.03
C LEU A 307 18.82 -9.71 1.23
N ARG A 308 17.52 -9.48 1.24
CA ARG A 308 16.66 -9.86 2.37
C ARG A 308 16.74 -11.36 2.63
N ASP A 309 16.86 -11.71 3.90
CA ASP A 309 16.96 -13.09 4.40
C ASP A 309 18.18 -13.88 3.90
N THR A 310 19.09 -13.24 3.14
CA THR A 310 20.35 -13.87 2.69
C THR A 310 21.45 -13.77 3.75
N ARG A 311 22.51 -14.57 3.59
CA ARG A 311 23.71 -14.49 4.43
C ARG A 311 24.43 -13.14 4.25
N GLU A 312 24.48 -12.66 3.02
CA GLU A 312 25.11 -11.38 2.63
C GLU A 312 24.37 -10.20 3.26
N GLY A 313 23.03 -10.23 3.26
CA GLY A 313 22.21 -9.18 3.89
C GLY A 313 22.41 -9.13 5.39
N ARG A 314 22.48 -10.29 6.06
CA ARG A 314 22.80 -10.37 7.50
C ARG A 314 24.20 -9.84 7.80
N ALA A 315 25.21 -10.23 7.02
CA ALA A 315 26.59 -9.76 7.17
C ALA A 315 26.72 -8.25 6.94
N LEU A 316 26.00 -7.69 5.96
CA LEU A 316 25.92 -6.24 5.75
C LEU A 316 25.38 -5.55 7.01
N LYS A 317 24.27 -6.01 7.54
CA LYS A 317 23.64 -5.42 8.73
C LYS A 317 24.55 -5.50 9.96
N GLU A 318 25.17 -6.63 10.23
CA GLU A 318 26.12 -6.80 11.33
C GLU A 318 27.30 -5.82 11.22
N ARG A 319 27.86 -5.65 10.01
CA ARG A 319 28.95 -4.71 9.76
C ARG A 319 28.53 -3.25 10.02
N LEU A 320 27.31 -2.86 9.62
CA LEU A 320 26.82 -1.50 9.81
C LEU A 320 26.51 -1.18 11.29
N LEU A 321 26.07 -2.16 12.06
CA LEU A 321 25.74 -2.01 13.48
C LEU A 321 26.94 -2.22 14.40
N SER A 322 28.05 -2.78 13.90
CA SER A 322 29.27 -2.94 14.68
C SER A 322 29.90 -1.57 14.97
N PRO A 323 30.33 -1.30 16.21
CA PRO A 323 31.11 -0.10 16.52
C PRO A 323 32.32 -0.02 15.58
N ALA A 324 32.57 1.16 15.01
CA ALA A 324 33.80 1.40 14.27
C ALA A 324 35.00 1.11 15.21
N LYS A 325 35.83 0.15 14.82
CA LYS A 325 37.06 -0.17 15.56
C LYS A 325 38.08 0.97 15.40
#